data_725e5b93a49c13c9eec03efaec953e7a
#
_entry.id   725e5b93a49c13c9eec03efaec953e7a
#
_cell.length_a   1.000
_cell.length_b   1.000
_cell.length_c   1.000
_cell.angle_alpha   90.00
_cell.angle_beta   90.00
_cell.angle_gamma   90.00
#
_symmetry.space_group_name_H-M   'P 1'
#
loop_
_entity.id
_entity.type
_entity.pdbx_description
1 polymer ?
#
loop_
_entity_poly.entity_id
_entity_poly.type
_entity_poly.pdbx_seq_one_letter_code
_entity_poly.pdbx_strand_id
1 'polypeptide(L)'
;MSGPALRQVEPHRAIHAAMRHELQATVMAAETLSPDGDQARRLRQVVEVFLELVETRILAHAHEEEAGLYAEWLQLQIQGGREALSAAVASLVLQHSMLRQLAADVERATVVGKREAVLRGMREFQRVLDDHERHEEDLVRELLEIGGG
;
A
#
# COMPACT_ATOMS: atom_id res chain seq x y z
N MET A 1 14.42 -9.95 4.72
CA MET A 1 14.51 -9.67 6.16
C MET A 1 13.91 -8.33 6.47
N SER A 2 13.01 -8.25 7.45
CA SER A 2 12.48 -6.95 7.86
C SER A 2 13.57 -6.18 8.63
N GLY A 3 13.81 -4.93 8.24
CA GLY A 3 14.73 -4.08 8.96
C GLY A 3 14.17 -3.68 10.32
N PRO A 4 15.01 -3.15 11.23
CA PRO A 4 14.53 -2.68 12.54
C PRO A 4 13.41 -1.65 12.44
N ALA A 5 13.40 -0.84 11.39
CA ALA A 5 12.39 0.19 11.18
C ALA A 5 10.98 -0.39 11.02
N LEU A 6 10.85 -1.59 10.44
CA LEU A 6 9.55 -2.21 10.26
C LEU A 6 8.94 -2.73 11.56
N ARG A 7 9.77 -2.91 12.60
CA ARG A 7 9.34 -3.44 13.88
C ARG A 7 8.92 -2.35 14.88
N GLN A 8 9.23 -1.10 14.58
CA GLN A 8 8.97 0.02 15.47
C GLN A 8 7.86 0.90 14.91
N VAL A 9 6.99 1.41 15.79
CA VAL A 9 5.82 2.20 15.39
C VAL A 9 6.23 3.47 14.63
N GLU A 10 7.14 4.27 15.20
CA GLU A 10 7.48 5.57 14.60
C GLU A 10 8.21 5.45 13.26
N PRO A 11 9.27 4.63 13.12
CA PRO A 11 9.90 4.43 11.82
C PRO A 11 8.95 3.82 10.78
N HIS A 12 8.09 2.89 11.20
CA HIS A 12 7.09 2.28 10.31
C HIS A 12 6.09 3.32 9.82
N ARG A 13 5.63 4.18 10.73
CA ARG A 13 4.74 5.28 10.40
C ARG A 13 5.39 6.28 9.45
N ALA A 14 6.69 6.55 9.62
CA ALA A 14 7.43 7.45 8.75
C ALA A 14 7.54 6.89 7.33
N ILE A 15 7.78 5.59 7.17
CA ILE A 15 7.81 4.92 5.87
C ILE A 15 6.45 5.05 5.18
N HIS A 16 5.37 4.78 5.90
CA HIS A 16 4.00 4.90 5.38
C HIS A 16 3.67 6.34 5.00
N ALA A 17 4.05 7.31 5.84
CA ALA A 17 3.80 8.72 5.57
C ALA A 17 4.50 9.18 4.29
N ALA A 18 5.72 8.73 4.04
CA ALA A 18 6.46 9.08 2.83
C ALA A 18 5.76 8.49 1.59
N MET A 19 5.35 7.24 1.65
CA MET A 19 4.64 6.60 0.54
C MET A 19 3.30 7.28 0.25
N ARG A 20 2.53 7.60 1.31
CA ARG A 20 1.25 8.31 1.16
C ARG A 20 1.42 9.69 0.56
N HIS A 21 2.47 10.41 0.96
CA HIS A 21 2.74 11.74 0.45
C HIS A 21 3.02 11.71 -1.06
N GLU A 22 3.86 10.78 -1.51
CA GLU A 22 4.15 10.63 -2.94
C GLU A 22 2.93 10.19 -3.73
N LEU A 23 2.14 9.26 -3.18
CA LEU A 23 0.92 8.79 -3.81
C LEU A 23 -0.11 9.92 -3.92
N GLN A 24 -0.30 10.69 -2.85
CA GLN A 24 -1.21 11.83 -2.82
C GLN A 24 -0.85 12.83 -3.92
N ALA A 25 0.43 13.19 -4.03
CA ALA A 25 0.90 14.13 -5.04
C ALA A 25 0.61 13.61 -6.46
N THR A 26 0.80 12.32 -6.68
CA THR A 26 0.57 11.69 -7.99
C THR A 26 -0.93 11.68 -8.34
N VAL A 27 -1.79 11.32 -7.39
CA VAL A 27 -3.25 11.32 -7.59
C VAL A 27 -3.73 12.74 -7.88
N MET A 28 -3.27 13.73 -7.11
CA MET A 28 -3.64 15.13 -7.33
C MET A 28 -3.20 15.62 -8.70
N ALA A 29 -2.00 15.24 -9.14
CA ALA A 29 -1.52 15.60 -10.47
C ALA A 29 -2.44 15.05 -11.56
N ALA A 30 -2.89 13.81 -11.41
CA ALA A 30 -3.83 13.20 -12.36
C ALA A 30 -5.18 13.92 -12.37
N GLU A 31 -5.69 14.26 -11.18
CA GLU A 31 -7.01 14.90 -11.04
C GLU A 31 -7.05 16.32 -11.63
N THR A 32 -5.92 17.02 -11.65
CA THR A 32 -5.87 18.39 -12.16
C THR A 32 -5.77 18.46 -13.68
N LEU A 33 -5.54 17.33 -14.36
CA LEU A 33 -5.42 17.31 -15.81
C LEU A 33 -6.79 17.38 -16.49
N SER A 34 -6.89 18.25 -17.51
CA SER A 34 -8.07 18.35 -18.34
C SER A 34 -8.20 17.11 -19.24
N PRO A 35 -9.43 16.73 -19.66
CA PRO A 35 -9.62 15.61 -20.59
C PRO A 35 -9.20 15.92 -22.03
N ASP A 36 -8.82 17.17 -22.35
CA ASP A 36 -8.63 17.65 -23.72
C ASP A 36 -7.18 17.57 -24.21
N GLY A 37 -6.99 17.24 -25.50
CA GLY A 37 -5.75 17.37 -26.26
C GLY A 37 -4.54 16.68 -25.61
N ASP A 38 -3.46 17.43 -25.40
CA ASP A 38 -2.20 16.94 -24.83
C ASP A 38 -2.34 16.42 -23.41
N GLN A 39 -3.45 16.73 -22.74
CA GLN A 39 -3.70 16.26 -21.38
C GLN A 39 -3.86 14.75 -21.30
N ALA A 40 -4.34 14.10 -22.37
CA ALA A 40 -4.43 12.63 -22.40
C ALA A 40 -3.04 12.00 -22.32
N ARG A 41 -2.06 12.58 -23.01
CA ARG A 41 -0.68 12.12 -22.97
C ARG A 41 -0.06 12.37 -21.58
N ARG A 42 -0.34 13.54 -21.00
CA ARG A 42 0.13 13.86 -19.64
C ARG A 42 -0.46 12.93 -18.61
N LEU A 43 -1.73 12.57 -18.77
CA LEU A 43 -2.35 11.58 -17.87
C LEU A 43 -1.61 10.25 -17.95
N ARG A 44 -1.29 9.77 -19.16
CA ARG A 44 -0.51 8.54 -19.31
C ARG A 44 0.84 8.63 -18.61
N GLN A 45 1.52 9.79 -18.70
CA GLN A 45 2.79 10.01 -18.02
C GLN A 45 2.63 9.95 -16.50
N VAL A 46 1.57 10.57 -15.96
CA VAL A 46 1.28 10.52 -14.53
C VAL A 46 0.98 9.09 -14.08
N VAL A 47 0.24 8.34 -14.89
CA VAL A 47 -0.04 6.93 -14.60
C VAL A 47 1.25 6.10 -14.60
N GLU A 48 2.18 6.37 -15.51
CA GLU A 48 3.48 5.70 -15.51
C GLU A 48 4.24 5.95 -14.21
N VAL A 49 4.22 7.21 -13.72
CA VAL A 49 4.82 7.57 -12.43
C VAL A 49 4.12 6.83 -11.29
N PHE A 50 2.79 6.78 -11.33
CA PHE A 50 1.99 6.05 -10.34
C PHE A 50 2.36 4.56 -10.31
N LEU A 51 2.41 3.91 -11.46
CA LEU A 51 2.72 2.49 -11.54
C LEU A 51 4.16 2.20 -11.09
N GLU A 52 5.10 3.08 -11.41
CA GLU A 52 6.47 2.95 -10.94
C GLU A 52 6.56 3.08 -9.43
N LEU A 53 5.87 4.06 -8.84
CA LEU A 53 5.79 4.22 -7.39
C LEU A 53 5.21 2.98 -6.72
N VAL A 54 4.11 2.46 -7.28
CA VAL A 54 3.45 1.27 -6.77
C VAL A 54 4.41 0.07 -6.79
N GLU A 55 5.04 -0.17 -7.93
CA GLU A 55 5.90 -1.34 -8.10
C GLU A 55 7.20 -1.23 -7.29
N THR A 56 7.89 -0.09 -7.36
CA THR A 56 9.23 0.03 -6.78
C THR A 56 9.23 0.40 -5.30
N ARG A 57 8.15 0.99 -4.79
CA ARG A 57 8.08 1.43 -3.40
C ARG A 57 6.99 0.70 -2.61
N ILE A 58 5.76 0.78 -3.06
CA ILE A 58 4.62 0.29 -2.29
C ILE A 58 4.58 -1.25 -2.26
N LEU A 59 4.60 -1.89 -3.41
CA LEU A 59 4.59 -3.36 -3.48
C LEU A 59 5.91 -3.97 -3.03
N ALA A 60 7.04 -3.28 -3.24
CA ALA A 60 8.32 -3.74 -2.72
C ALA A 60 8.31 -3.75 -1.20
N HIS A 61 7.75 -2.70 -0.57
CA HIS A 61 7.58 -2.64 0.88
C HIS A 61 6.63 -3.75 1.37
N ALA A 62 5.52 -3.97 0.65
CA ALA A 62 4.59 -5.05 0.96
C ALA A 62 5.28 -6.42 0.93
N HIS A 63 6.13 -6.64 -0.05
CA HIS A 63 6.90 -7.88 -0.15
C HIS A 63 7.85 -8.06 1.05
N GLU A 64 8.53 -6.99 1.45
CA GLU A 64 9.40 -7.00 2.63
C GLU A 64 8.62 -7.33 3.90
N GLU A 65 7.41 -6.77 4.04
CA GLU A 65 6.55 -7.06 5.18
C GLU A 65 6.14 -8.53 5.22
N GLU A 66 5.72 -9.08 4.09
CA GLU A 66 5.33 -10.50 4.02
C GLU A 66 6.49 -11.43 4.34
N ALA A 67 7.68 -11.12 3.83
CA ALA A 67 8.86 -11.96 4.03
C ALA A 67 9.46 -11.82 5.44
N GLY A 68 9.29 -10.67 6.08
CA GLY A 68 9.91 -10.37 7.37
C GLY A 68 8.91 -10.21 8.50
N LEU A 69 8.26 -9.07 8.57
CA LEU A 69 7.40 -8.68 9.70
C LEU A 69 6.26 -9.66 9.94
N TYR A 70 5.53 -10.01 8.88
CA TYR A 70 4.39 -10.93 9.00
C TYR A 70 4.83 -12.34 9.38
N ALA A 71 5.97 -12.79 8.85
CA ALA A 71 6.53 -14.08 9.20
C ALA A 71 6.90 -14.13 10.68
N GLU A 72 7.45 -13.04 11.23
CA GLU A 72 7.76 -12.94 12.66
C GLU A 72 6.49 -12.98 13.50
N TRP A 73 5.44 -12.27 13.08
CA TRP A 73 4.16 -12.27 13.79
C TRP A 73 3.54 -13.67 13.82
N LEU A 74 3.59 -14.39 12.71
CA LEU A 74 3.09 -15.76 12.66
C LEU A 74 3.88 -16.70 13.57
N GLN A 75 5.18 -16.47 13.70
CA GLN A 75 6.04 -17.22 14.62
C GLN A 75 5.65 -16.96 16.08
N LEU A 76 5.35 -15.71 16.41
CA LEU A 76 4.85 -15.34 17.74
C LEU A 76 3.52 -16.01 18.06
N GLN A 77 2.63 -16.12 17.06
CA GLN A 77 1.36 -16.81 17.20
C GLN A 77 1.54 -18.28 17.55
N ILE A 78 2.46 -18.97 16.87
CA ILE A 78 2.74 -20.39 17.12
C ILE A 78 3.19 -20.58 18.57
N GLN A 79 4.03 -19.67 19.08
CA GLN A 79 4.53 -19.71 20.45
C GLN A 79 3.49 -19.31 21.48
N GLY A 80 2.61 -18.33 21.14
CA GLY A 80 1.65 -17.75 22.05
C GLY A 80 0.21 -18.24 21.95
N GLY A 81 -0.12 -19.07 20.95
CA GLY A 81 -1.46 -19.58 20.74
C GLY A 81 -2.49 -18.55 20.31
N ARG A 82 -2.08 -17.50 19.61
CA ARG A 82 -2.95 -16.39 19.21
C ARG A 82 -3.50 -16.55 17.80
N GLU A 83 -4.63 -17.25 17.68
CA GLU A 83 -5.29 -17.46 16.40
C GLU A 83 -5.72 -16.17 15.72
N ALA A 84 -6.11 -15.15 16.51
CA ALA A 84 -6.52 -13.85 15.97
C ALA A 84 -5.42 -13.16 15.16
N LEU A 85 -4.16 -13.39 15.53
CA LEU A 85 -3.02 -12.80 14.82
C LEU A 85 -2.89 -13.38 13.41
N SER A 86 -3.13 -14.69 13.26
CA SER A 86 -3.11 -15.33 11.94
C SER A 86 -4.17 -14.74 11.02
N ALA A 87 -5.38 -14.50 11.55
CA ALA A 87 -6.46 -13.89 10.78
C ALA A 87 -6.12 -12.46 10.39
N ALA A 88 -5.50 -11.70 11.30
CA ALA A 88 -5.08 -10.32 11.02
C ALA A 88 -4.02 -10.27 9.92
N VAL A 89 -3.01 -11.14 9.99
CA VAL A 89 -1.97 -11.22 8.95
C VAL A 89 -2.57 -11.62 7.61
N ALA A 90 -3.48 -12.61 7.59
CA ALA A 90 -4.14 -13.02 6.35
C ALA A 90 -4.91 -11.85 5.71
N SER A 91 -5.57 -11.04 6.53
CA SER A 91 -6.28 -9.84 6.06
C SER A 91 -5.32 -8.82 5.43
N LEU A 92 -4.16 -8.60 6.06
CA LEU A 92 -3.15 -7.68 5.53
C LEU A 92 -2.58 -8.18 4.20
N VAL A 93 -2.31 -9.47 4.08
CA VAL A 93 -1.84 -10.08 2.83
C VAL A 93 -2.91 -9.95 1.74
N LEU A 94 -4.17 -10.15 2.08
CA LEU A 94 -5.27 -9.96 1.13
C LEU A 94 -5.32 -8.52 0.62
N GLN A 95 -5.10 -7.54 1.49
CA GLN A 95 -5.05 -6.12 1.09
C GLN A 95 -3.90 -5.86 0.11
N HIS A 96 -2.75 -6.51 0.28
CA HIS A 96 -1.65 -6.42 -0.71
C HIS A 96 -2.12 -6.93 -2.08
N SER A 97 -2.85 -8.03 -2.11
CA SER A 97 -3.41 -8.58 -3.36
C SER A 97 -4.40 -7.61 -4.00
N MET A 98 -5.23 -6.95 -3.19
CA MET A 98 -6.16 -5.93 -3.67
C MET A 98 -5.41 -4.74 -4.29
N LEU A 99 -4.32 -4.31 -3.68
CA LEU A 99 -3.50 -3.23 -4.22
C LEU A 99 -2.90 -3.61 -5.57
N ARG A 100 -2.39 -4.84 -5.71
CA ARG A 100 -1.88 -5.33 -6.99
C ARG A 100 -2.95 -5.33 -8.07
N GLN A 101 -4.15 -5.78 -7.72
CA GLN A 101 -5.27 -5.83 -8.66
C GLN A 101 -5.70 -4.43 -9.09
N LEU A 102 -5.78 -3.49 -8.16
CA LEU A 102 -6.16 -2.11 -8.46
C LEU A 102 -5.12 -1.44 -9.36
N ALA A 103 -3.84 -1.68 -9.15
CA ALA A 103 -2.80 -1.16 -10.03
C ALA A 103 -2.94 -1.71 -11.45
N ALA A 104 -3.21 -3.01 -11.58
CA ALA A 104 -3.45 -3.64 -12.88
C ALA A 104 -4.69 -3.05 -13.56
N ASP A 105 -5.74 -2.77 -12.79
CA ASP A 105 -6.97 -2.16 -13.32
C ASP A 105 -6.70 -0.75 -13.86
N VAL A 106 -5.89 0.05 -13.14
CA VAL A 106 -5.48 1.39 -13.59
C VAL A 106 -4.73 1.29 -14.92
N GLU A 107 -3.79 0.35 -15.01
CA GLU A 107 -3.02 0.14 -16.23
C GLU A 107 -3.93 -0.19 -17.41
N ARG A 108 -4.86 -1.11 -17.23
CA ARG A 108 -5.82 -1.48 -18.27
C ARG A 108 -6.71 -0.32 -18.68
N ALA A 109 -7.21 0.44 -17.71
CA ALA A 109 -8.04 1.61 -17.99
C ALA A 109 -7.28 2.66 -18.80
N THR A 110 -5.98 2.81 -18.53
CA THR A 110 -5.12 3.74 -19.26
C THR A 110 -4.97 3.32 -20.73
N VAL A 111 -4.74 2.02 -20.97
CA VAL A 111 -4.61 1.48 -22.34
C VAL A 111 -5.89 1.69 -23.13
N VAL A 112 -7.05 1.51 -22.48
CA VAL A 112 -8.36 1.70 -23.14
C VAL A 112 -8.72 3.18 -23.30
N GLY A 113 -8.04 4.07 -22.57
CA GLY A 113 -8.27 5.51 -22.64
C GLY A 113 -9.46 5.99 -21.84
N LYS A 114 -9.87 5.27 -20.80
CA LYS A 114 -10.99 5.64 -19.95
C LYS A 114 -10.52 6.46 -18.75
N ARG A 115 -10.42 7.77 -18.92
CA ARG A 115 -9.94 8.70 -17.91
C ARG A 115 -10.63 8.53 -16.56
N GLU A 116 -11.96 8.49 -16.55
CA GLU A 116 -12.70 8.39 -15.28
C GLU A 116 -12.40 7.08 -14.55
N ALA A 117 -12.23 5.99 -15.28
CA ALA A 117 -11.85 4.71 -14.68
C ALA A 117 -10.44 4.75 -14.12
N VAL A 118 -9.50 5.45 -14.80
CA VAL A 118 -8.14 5.65 -14.32
C VAL A 118 -8.15 6.39 -12.98
N LEU A 119 -8.83 7.53 -12.93
CA LEU A 119 -8.89 8.36 -11.72
C LEU A 119 -9.55 7.61 -10.57
N ARG A 120 -10.65 6.92 -10.85
CA ARG A 120 -11.36 6.14 -9.84
C ARG A 120 -10.46 5.03 -9.28
N GLY A 121 -9.74 4.34 -10.15
CA GLY A 121 -8.81 3.28 -9.75
C GLY A 121 -7.68 3.79 -8.88
N MET A 122 -7.11 4.95 -9.23
CA MET A 122 -6.04 5.56 -8.44
C MET A 122 -6.54 5.98 -7.06
N ARG A 123 -7.74 6.56 -6.96
CA ARG A 123 -8.36 6.95 -5.68
C ARG A 123 -8.66 5.72 -4.82
N GLU A 124 -9.17 4.67 -5.44
CA GLU A 124 -9.47 3.43 -4.73
C GLU A 124 -8.19 2.78 -4.21
N PHE A 125 -7.13 2.78 -5.01
CA PHE A 125 -5.81 2.32 -4.57
C PHE A 125 -5.36 3.09 -3.32
N GLN A 126 -5.48 4.42 -3.37
CA GLN A 126 -5.10 5.28 -2.25
C GLN A 126 -5.91 4.93 -0.99
N ARG A 127 -7.21 4.74 -1.13
CA ARG A 127 -8.08 4.39 -0.02
C ARG A 127 -7.71 3.05 0.61
N VAL A 128 -7.49 2.04 -0.22
CA VAL A 128 -7.11 0.70 0.27
C VAL A 128 -5.74 0.75 0.97
N LEU A 129 -4.79 1.49 0.40
CA LEU A 129 -3.48 1.65 1.03
C LEU A 129 -3.58 2.34 2.39
N ASP A 130 -4.36 3.42 2.48
CA ASP A 130 -4.57 4.13 3.75
C ASP A 130 -5.17 3.22 4.82
N ASP A 131 -6.19 2.45 4.46
CA ASP A 131 -6.83 1.50 5.38
C ASP A 131 -5.86 0.40 5.81
N HIS A 132 -5.09 -0.11 4.85
CA HIS A 132 -4.10 -1.16 5.10
C HIS A 132 -3.02 -0.68 6.09
N GLU A 133 -2.48 0.51 5.84
CA GLU A 133 -1.42 1.07 6.68
C GLU A 133 -1.91 1.35 8.09
N ARG A 134 -3.16 1.80 8.22
CA ARG A 134 -3.78 2.05 9.53
C ARG A 134 -3.94 0.75 10.32
N HIS A 135 -4.45 -0.30 9.68
CA HIS A 135 -4.61 -1.61 10.33
C HIS A 135 -3.26 -2.18 10.76
N GLU A 136 -2.25 -2.04 9.90
CA GLU A 136 -0.91 -2.53 10.18
C GLU A 136 -0.26 -1.78 11.33
N GLU A 137 -0.36 -0.45 11.35
CA GLU A 137 0.18 0.37 12.43
C GLU A 137 -0.50 0.05 13.77
N ASP A 138 -1.81 -0.15 13.77
CA ASP A 138 -2.55 -0.53 14.97
C ASP A 138 -2.06 -1.89 15.50
N LEU A 139 -1.83 -2.83 14.59
CA LEU A 139 -1.36 -4.16 14.98
C LEU A 139 0.07 -4.12 15.51
N VAL A 140 0.96 -3.35 14.88
CA VAL A 140 2.33 -3.15 15.35
C VAL A 140 2.32 -2.57 16.77
N ARG A 141 1.49 -1.56 17.00
CA ARG A 141 1.36 -0.92 18.33
C ARG A 141 0.87 -1.93 19.37
N GLU A 142 -0.18 -2.68 19.04
CA GLU A 142 -0.75 -3.70 19.94
C GLU A 142 0.30 -4.75 20.31
N LEU A 143 1.05 -5.25 19.34
CA LEU A 143 2.07 -6.27 19.58
C LEU A 143 3.24 -5.73 20.40
N LEU A 144 3.64 -4.48 20.21
CA LEU A 144 4.71 -3.86 20.98
C LEU A 144 4.27 -3.63 22.43
N GLU A 145 3.02 -3.23 22.65
CA GLU A 145 2.46 -3.05 24.01
C GLU A 145 2.45 -4.36 24.77
N ILE A 146 2.05 -5.43 24.12
CA ILE A 146 2.02 -6.77 24.72
C ILE A 146 3.43 -7.28 24.98
N GLY A 147 4.33 -7.12 24.00
CA GLY A 147 5.70 -7.61 24.10
C GLY A 147 6.59 -6.80 25.02
N GLY A 148 6.22 -5.53 25.28
CA GLY A 148 6.97 -4.63 26.15
C GLY A 148 6.58 -4.70 27.60
N GLY A 149 5.51 -5.45 27.90
CA GLY A 149 5.02 -5.64 29.27
C GLY A 149 5.65 -6.80 30.03
#